data_56ea7cc2d04045f2516c6c8477e2748b
#
_entry.id   56ea7cc2d04045f2516c6c8477e2748b
#
_cell.length_a   1.000
_cell.length_b   1.000
_cell.length_c   1.000
_cell.angle_alpha   90.00
_cell.angle_beta   90.00
_cell.angle_gamma   90.00
#
_symmetry.space_group_name_H-M   'P 1'
#
loop_
_entity.id
_entity.type
_entity.pdbx_description
1 polymer ?
#
loop_
_entity_poly.entity_id
_entity_poly.type
_entity_poly.pdbx_seq_one_letter_code
_entity_poly.pdbx_strand_id
1 'polypeptide(L)'
;MRSENIINTITVKTILEQPYDKIEAEFPDYENVNLSWSELKHVLNLKTWQIALKNQKAVYLITDTATNKRYVGSAYGDDMLLGRWCSYVENGHGGNKELKALVEEQGLDYIKYNFRYSILDIYKSTTDDETIIARESWWKELLLTRNPKFGYNAN
;
A
#
# COMPACT_ATOMS: atom_id res chain seq x y z
N MET A 1 17.49 27.66 5.40
CA MET A 1 17.48 27.20 5.98
C MET A 1 17.25 27.30 6.26
N ARG A 2 17.15 27.55 6.00
CA ARG A 2 16.86 27.20 6.51
C ARG A 2 16.65 26.66 6.82
N SER A 3 16.59 26.42 5.85
CA SER A 3 16.39 25.85 6.42
C SER A 3 16.18 25.72 6.83
N GLU A 4 16.13 25.38 6.57
CA GLU A 4 15.93 25.00 7.39
C GLU A 4 15.60 24.71 7.69
N ASN A 5 15.37 24.89 7.07
CA ASN A 5 15.12 24.54 7.74
C ASN A 5 14.93 24.22 7.91
N ILE A 6 14.66 23.83 7.38
CA ILE A 6 14.45 23.38 8.04
C ILE A 6 14.42 23.09 8.43
N ILE A 7 14.30 23.12 8.11
CA ILE A 7 14.29 22.74 8.90
C ILE A 7 14.20 22.65 9.35
N ASN A 8 13.99 22.65 9.02
CA ASN A 8 14.00 22.39 9.77
C ASN A 8 13.79 22.22 10.17
N THR A 9 13.57 22.20 10.07
CA THR A 9 13.41 21.83 10.77
C THR A 9 13.15 21.57 11.24
N ILE A 10 12.98 21.52 11.34
CA ILE A 10 12.80 21.00 12.07
C ILE A 10 12.63 20.89 12.75
N THR A 11 12.62 20.93 12.94
CA THR A 11 12.54 20.60 13.72
C THR A 11 12.20 20.73 14.37
N VAL A 12 12.00 20.93 14.78
CA VAL A 12 11.73 20.70 15.46
C VAL A 12 10.96 20.88 16.01
N LYS A 13 10.51 20.95 16.13
CA LYS A 13 9.88 20.68 16.66
C LYS A 13 9.44 20.38 17.18
N THR A 14 9.46 20.48 17.38
CA THR A 14 9.14 19.87 17.67
C THR A 14 8.68 19.57 18.00
N ILE A 15 8.31 20.04 18.36
CA ILE A 15 8.02 19.46 18.46
C ILE A 15 7.76 18.83 18.14
N LEU A 16 7.73 19.24 18.47
CA LEU A 16 7.80 18.31 17.65
C LEU A 16 6.79 17.27 17.45
N GLU A 17 5.87 17.40 16.53
CA GLU A 17 4.84 16.47 16.17
C GLU A 17 5.46 15.25 15.49
N GLN A 18 5.08 14.03 15.90
CA GLN A 18 5.54 12.84 15.22
C GLN A 18 4.88 12.73 13.85
N PRO A 19 5.56 12.17 12.82
CA PRO A 19 4.94 11.98 11.50
C PRO A 19 3.62 11.21 11.55
N TYR A 20 3.49 10.24 12.46
CA TYR A 20 2.28 9.44 12.59
C TYR A 20 1.12 10.23 13.18
N ASP A 21 1.40 11.20 14.02
CA ASP A 21 0.37 12.06 14.57
C ASP A 21 -0.31 12.87 13.47
N LYS A 22 0.46 13.30 12.49
CA LYS A 22 -0.07 14.01 11.34
C LYS A 22 -0.94 13.13 10.46
N ILE A 23 -0.51 11.89 10.23
CA ILE A 23 -1.28 10.91 9.47
C ILE A 23 -2.59 10.62 10.21
N GLU A 24 -2.53 10.54 11.53
CA GLU A 24 -3.69 10.27 12.36
C GLU A 24 -4.75 11.35 12.24
N ALA A 25 -4.35 12.60 12.07
CA ALA A 25 -5.28 13.72 12.05
C ALA A 25 -6.22 13.70 10.86
N GLU A 26 -5.77 13.17 9.71
CA GLU A 26 -6.62 13.21 8.51
C GLU A 26 -6.20 12.15 7.49
N PHE A 27 -7.20 11.71 6.70
CA PHE A 27 -6.94 10.83 5.57
C PHE A 27 -6.59 11.71 4.35
N PRO A 28 -5.43 11.52 3.73
CA PRO A 28 -5.11 12.23 2.49
C PRO A 28 -5.92 11.59 1.37
N ASP A 29 -6.29 12.26 0.35
CA ASP A 29 -7.04 11.63 -0.73
C ASP A 29 -6.35 10.35 -1.20
N TYR A 30 -7.12 9.42 -1.80
CA TYR A 30 -6.64 8.09 -2.18
C TYR A 30 -5.39 8.16 -3.06
N GLU A 31 -5.32 9.12 -3.95
CA GLU A 31 -4.18 9.30 -4.86
C GLU A 31 -2.89 9.71 -4.16
N ASN A 32 -3.00 10.15 -2.91
CA ASN A 32 -1.85 10.59 -2.13
C ASN A 32 -1.37 9.51 -1.15
N VAL A 33 -1.99 8.34 -1.16
CA VAL A 33 -1.60 7.25 -0.26
C VAL A 33 -0.32 6.59 -0.77
N ASN A 34 0.72 6.64 0.04
CA ASN A 34 2.00 6.00 -0.26
C ASN A 34 2.69 5.72 1.08
N LEU A 35 2.51 4.52 1.59
CA LEU A 35 2.85 4.18 2.97
C LEU A 35 3.90 3.08 3.02
N SER A 36 4.82 3.19 3.98
CA SER A 36 5.64 2.06 4.37
C SER A 36 4.78 1.02 5.10
N TRP A 37 5.33 -0.18 5.32
CA TRP A 37 4.62 -1.22 6.05
C TRP A 37 4.25 -0.76 7.48
N SER A 38 5.18 -0.08 8.15
CA SER A 38 4.93 0.39 9.51
C SER A 38 3.86 1.48 9.56
N GLU A 39 3.89 2.38 8.59
CA GLU A 39 2.86 3.41 8.46
C GLU A 39 1.50 2.77 8.17
N LEU A 40 1.47 1.78 7.28
CA LEU A 40 0.23 1.07 6.97
C LEU A 40 -0.34 0.40 8.21
N LYS A 41 0.51 -0.29 8.97
CA LYS A 41 0.09 -0.94 10.20
C LYS A 41 -0.51 0.06 11.18
N HIS A 42 0.09 1.23 11.28
CA HIS A 42 -0.40 2.28 12.17
C HIS A 42 -1.77 2.81 11.73
N VAL A 43 -1.89 3.22 10.46
CA VAL A 43 -3.11 3.87 9.99
C VAL A 43 -4.31 2.93 9.93
N LEU A 44 -4.09 1.63 9.76
CA LEU A 44 -5.19 0.67 9.75
C LEU A 44 -5.89 0.55 11.10
N ASN A 45 -5.30 1.10 12.15
CA ASN A 45 -5.93 1.19 13.47
C ASN A 45 -6.66 2.51 13.68
N LEU A 46 -6.62 3.42 12.72
CA LEU A 46 -7.23 4.75 12.85
C LEU A 46 -8.60 4.77 12.18
N LYS A 47 -9.57 5.32 12.87
CA LYS A 47 -10.96 5.30 12.41
C LYS A 47 -11.16 6.01 11.08
N THR A 48 -10.47 7.14 10.87
CA THR A 48 -10.59 7.89 9.62
C THR A 48 -10.15 7.05 8.43
N TRP A 49 -9.05 6.30 8.58
CA TRP A 49 -8.55 5.42 7.54
C TRP A 49 -9.44 4.20 7.35
N GLN A 50 -9.94 3.63 8.45
CA GLN A 50 -10.83 2.48 8.36
C GLN A 50 -12.09 2.82 7.57
N ILE A 51 -12.67 3.99 7.84
CA ILE A 51 -13.86 4.45 7.11
C ILE A 51 -13.54 4.63 5.63
N ALA A 52 -12.40 5.25 5.32
CA ALA A 52 -12.01 5.53 3.93
C ALA A 52 -11.78 4.25 3.13
N LEU A 53 -11.25 3.20 3.77
CA LEU A 53 -10.86 1.98 3.05
C LEU A 53 -11.89 0.87 3.10
N LYS A 54 -12.83 0.93 4.03
CA LYS A 54 -13.72 -0.19 4.34
C LYS A 54 -14.62 -0.60 3.18
N ASN A 55 -15.17 0.36 2.46
CA ASN A 55 -16.10 0.07 1.36
C ASN A 55 -15.50 0.49 0.01
N GLN A 56 -14.19 0.49 -0.07
CA GLN A 56 -13.49 1.01 -1.25
C GLN A 56 -12.95 -0.12 -2.10
N LYS A 57 -13.48 -0.25 -3.31
CA LYS A 57 -12.90 -1.13 -4.33
C LYS A 57 -11.77 -0.38 -5.03
N ALA A 58 -10.69 -1.10 -5.32
CA ALA A 58 -9.49 -0.42 -5.83
C ALA A 58 -8.58 -1.39 -6.57
N VAL A 59 -7.72 -0.82 -7.42
CA VAL A 59 -6.51 -1.47 -7.89
C VAL A 59 -5.36 -0.77 -7.16
N TYR A 60 -4.48 -1.54 -6.55
CA TYR A 60 -3.40 -0.99 -5.72
C TYR A 60 -2.04 -1.52 -6.16
N LEU A 61 -1.00 -0.87 -5.67
CA LEU A 61 0.37 -1.18 -6.03
C LEU A 61 1.19 -1.41 -4.76
N ILE A 62 1.95 -2.49 -4.76
CA ILE A 62 2.98 -2.72 -3.75
C ILE A 62 4.32 -2.61 -4.46
N THR A 63 5.20 -1.77 -3.92
CA THR A 63 6.52 -1.55 -4.50
C THR A 63 7.60 -2.07 -3.55
N ASP A 64 8.48 -2.93 -4.06
CA ASP A 64 9.67 -3.37 -3.34
C ASP A 64 10.79 -2.39 -3.68
N THR A 65 11.12 -1.51 -2.74
CA THR A 65 12.09 -0.46 -3.00
C THR A 65 13.52 -0.96 -3.09
N ALA A 66 13.80 -2.18 -2.63
CA ALA A 66 15.13 -2.76 -2.73
C ALA A 66 15.46 -3.24 -4.14
N THR A 67 14.44 -3.69 -4.88
CA THR A 67 14.64 -4.29 -6.21
C THR A 67 13.93 -3.55 -7.32
N ASN A 68 13.04 -2.62 -6.99
CA ASN A 68 12.13 -1.95 -7.92
C ASN A 68 11.09 -2.87 -8.54
N LYS A 69 10.92 -4.07 -8.01
CA LYS A 69 9.85 -4.96 -8.45
C LYS A 69 8.52 -4.50 -7.85
N ARG A 70 7.44 -4.78 -8.55
CA ARG A 70 6.11 -4.33 -8.17
C ARG A 70 5.10 -5.47 -8.21
N TYR A 71 4.09 -5.31 -7.40
CA TYR A 71 2.95 -6.21 -7.37
C TYR A 71 1.68 -5.39 -7.53
N VAL A 72 0.86 -5.71 -8.52
CA VAL A 72 -0.45 -5.08 -8.72
C VAL A 72 -1.50 -6.01 -8.16
N GLY A 73 -2.34 -5.49 -7.29
CA GLY A 73 -3.45 -6.24 -6.73
C GLY A 73 -4.75 -5.47 -6.86
N SER A 74 -5.84 -6.13 -6.54
CA SER A 74 -7.14 -5.47 -6.53
C SER A 74 -7.93 -5.89 -5.31
N ALA A 75 -8.82 -4.99 -4.88
CA ALA A 75 -9.70 -5.21 -3.74
C ALA A 75 -11.14 -5.06 -4.21
N TYR A 76 -11.92 -6.14 -4.06
CA TYR A 76 -13.32 -6.18 -4.41
C TYR A 76 -13.99 -7.28 -3.56
N GLY A 77 -15.28 -7.52 -3.79
CA GLY A 77 -16.00 -8.48 -2.98
C GLY A 77 -16.24 -7.93 -1.58
N ASP A 78 -16.26 -8.79 -0.59
CA ASP A 78 -16.59 -8.41 0.78
C ASP A 78 -15.43 -7.75 1.53
N ASP A 79 -14.20 -8.12 1.18
CA ASP A 79 -13.02 -7.66 1.90
C ASP A 79 -12.62 -6.23 1.55
N MET A 80 -12.80 -5.85 0.30
CA MET A 80 -12.42 -4.54 -0.20
C MET A 80 -11.01 -4.13 0.22
N LEU A 81 -10.69 -2.85 0.17
CA LEU A 81 -9.30 -2.41 0.37
C LEU A 81 -8.84 -2.58 1.82
N LEU A 82 -9.71 -2.28 2.78
CA LEU A 82 -9.34 -2.44 4.19
C LEU A 82 -8.97 -3.89 4.51
N GLY A 83 -9.82 -4.84 4.11
CA GLY A 83 -9.57 -6.25 4.39
C GLY A 83 -8.29 -6.76 3.72
N ARG A 84 -8.09 -6.38 2.45
CA ARG A 84 -6.90 -6.80 1.73
C ARG A 84 -5.62 -6.26 2.38
N TRP A 85 -5.61 -4.98 2.71
CA TRP A 85 -4.41 -4.40 3.30
C TRP A 85 -4.14 -4.88 4.71
N CYS A 86 -5.19 -5.20 5.48
CA CYS A 86 -4.99 -5.85 6.77
C CYS A 86 -4.25 -7.19 6.64
N SER A 87 -4.52 -7.94 5.59
CA SER A 87 -3.85 -9.23 5.38
C SER A 87 -2.35 -9.06 5.13
N TYR A 88 -1.94 -7.98 4.46
CA TYR A 88 -0.51 -7.71 4.26
C TYR A 88 0.19 -7.32 5.55
N VAL A 89 -0.50 -6.62 6.43
CA VAL A 89 0.06 -6.26 7.73
C VAL A 89 0.20 -7.51 8.60
N GLU A 90 -0.71 -8.45 8.45
CA GLU A 90 -0.72 -9.66 9.26
C GLU A 90 0.47 -10.58 8.93
N ASN A 91 0.70 -10.87 7.64
CA ASN A 91 1.69 -11.88 7.25
C ASN A 91 2.65 -11.44 6.15
N GLY A 92 2.51 -10.24 5.63
CA GLY A 92 3.41 -9.70 4.63
C GLY A 92 3.08 -10.07 3.19
N HIS A 93 2.28 -11.10 2.96
CA HIS A 93 2.05 -11.59 1.60
C HIS A 93 0.57 -11.68 1.19
N GLY A 94 -0.36 -11.63 2.15
CA GLY A 94 -1.79 -11.69 1.87
C GLY A 94 -2.22 -12.95 1.11
N GLY A 95 -1.44 -14.02 1.15
CA GLY A 95 -1.73 -15.26 0.45
C GLY A 95 -1.27 -15.29 -1.00
N ASN A 96 -0.61 -14.25 -1.49
CA ASN A 96 -0.12 -14.23 -2.87
C ASN A 96 1.13 -15.08 -3.03
N LYS A 97 1.15 -15.90 -4.06
CA LYS A 97 2.16 -16.92 -4.25
C LYS A 97 3.60 -16.39 -4.26
N GLU A 98 3.87 -15.38 -5.08
CA GLU A 98 5.23 -14.86 -5.22
C GLU A 98 5.66 -14.06 -4.00
N LEU A 99 4.72 -13.33 -3.38
CA LEU A 99 5.01 -12.61 -2.16
C LEU A 99 5.24 -13.57 -0.99
N LYS A 100 4.50 -14.67 -0.96
CA LYS A 100 4.70 -15.70 0.06
C LYS A 100 6.08 -16.30 -0.05
N ALA A 101 6.53 -16.61 -1.28
CA ALA A 101 7.87 -17.12 -1.53
C ALA A 101 8.92 -16.12 -1.06
N LEU A 102 8.70 -14.83 -1.30
CA LEU A 102 9.62 -13.79 -0.86
C LEU A 102 9.73 -13.74 0.66
N VAL A 103 8.59 -13.82 1.36
CA VAL A 103 8.59 -13.84 2.82
C VAL A 103 9.30 -15.08 3.37
N GLU A 104 9.10 -16.23 2.73
CA GLU A 104 9.78 -17.46 3.14
C GLU A 104 11.28 -17.38 2.93
N GLU A 105 11.70 -16.73 1.87
CA GLU A 105 13.13 -16.62 1.55
C GLU A 105 13.82 -15.53 2.35
N GLN A 106 13.21 -14.33 2.43
CA GLN A 106 13.85 -13.14 3.00
C GLN A 106 13.39 -12.80 4.41
N GLY A 107 12.25 -13.34 4.84
CA GLY A 107 11.67 -13.01 6.14
C GLY A 107 10.76 -11.80 6.11
N LEU A 108 9.94 -11.68 7.15
CA LEU A 108 8.97 -10.59 7.24
C LEU A 108 9.65 -9.23 7.38
N ASP A 109 10.83 -9.18 8.01
CA ASP A 109 11.55 -7.91 8.17
C ASP A 109 11.91 -7.29 6.82
N TYR A 110 12.17 -8.10 5.80
CA TYR A 110 12.43 -7.59 4.46
C TYR A 110 11.23 -6.77 3.98
N ILE A 111 10.03 -7.28 4.18
CA ILE A 111 8.79 -6.59 3.80
C ILE A 111 8.68 -5.28 4.57
N LYS A 112 8.92 -5.32 5.89
CA LYS A 112 8.79 -4.15 6.75
C LYS A 112 9.71 -3.01 6.32
N TYR A 113 10.91 -3.33 5.87
CA TYR A 113 11.91 -2.31 5.54
C TYR A 113 11.82 -1.82 4.10
N ASN A 114 11.25 -2.61 3.20
CA ASN A 114 11.37 -2.33 1.77
C ASN A 114 10.06 -2.09 1.04
N PHE A 115 8.93 -2.50 1.57
CA PHE A 115 7.67 -2.41 0.84
C PHE A 115 6.97 -1.07 1.05
N ARG A 116 6.34 -0.59 -0.02
CA ARG A 116 5.48 0.58 0.02
C ARG A 116 4.15 0.25 -0.64
N TYR A 117 3.10 0.87 -0.11
CA TYR A 117 1.70 0.56 -0.49
C TYR A 117 1.04 1.83 -1.01
N SER A 118 0.49 1.75 -2.21
CA SER A 118 -0.16 2.90 -2.85
C SER A 118 -1.38 2.44 -3.64
N ILE A 119 -2.19 3.38 -4.09
CA ILE A 119 -3.45 3.10 -4.78
C ILE A 119 -3.35 3.62 -6.20
N LEU A 120 -3.70 2.77 -7.18
CA LEU A 120 -3.66 3.13 -8.59
C LEU A 120 -5.01 3.67 -9.06
N ASP A 121 -6.10 2.95 -8.78
CA ASP A 121 -7.45 3.32 -9.20
C ASP A 121 -8.43 3.03 -8.08
N ILE A 122 -9.45 3.86 -7.95
CA ILE A 122 -10.56 3.59 -7.03
C ILE A 122 -11.86 3.48 -7.80
N TYR A 123 -12.80 2.73 -7.23
CA TYR A 123 -14.11 2.47 -7.83
C TYR A 123 -15.19 2.52 -6.77
N LYS A 124 -16.39 2.90 -7.19
CA LYS A 124 -17.56 2.82 -6.31
C LYS A 124 -17.80 1.36 -5.92
N SER A 125 -18.35 1.15 -4.72
CA SER A 125 -18.63 -0.19 -4.22
C SER A 125 -19.61 -0.97 -5.10
N THR A 126 -20.38 -0.26 -5.94
CA THR A 126 -21.34 -0.88 -6.86
C THR A 126 -20.72 -1.24 -8.21
N THR A 127 -19.46 -0.94 -8.45
CA THR A 127 -18.78 -1.28 -9.71
C THR A 127 -18.65 -2.79 -9.85
N ASP A 128 -18.85 -3.30 -11.06
CA ASP A 128 -18.71 -4.72 -11.37
C ASP A 128 -17.30 -5.20 -11.07
N ASP A 129 -17.20 -6.39 -10.47
CA ASP A 129 -15.90 -6.99 -10.22
C ASP A 129 -15.10 -7.19 -11.51
N GLU A 130 -15.76 -7.54 -12.60
CA GLU A 130 -15.08 -7.72 -13.90
C GLU A 130 -14.37 -6.45 -14.37
N THR A 131 -14.97 -5.29 -14.11
CA THR A 131 -14.34 -4.01 -14.48
C THR A 131 -13.04 -3.83 -13.71
N ILE A 132 -13.05 -4.16 -12.42
CA ILE A 132 -11.87 -4.00 -11.57
C ILE A 132 -10.80 -5.01 -11.95
N ILE A 133 -11.20 -6.26 -12.21
CA ILE A 133 -10.28 -7.32 -12.64
C ILE A 133 -9.62 -6.94 -13.97
N ALA A 134 -10.38 -6.36 -14.89
CA ALA A 134 -9.84 -5.92 -16.18
C ALA A 134 -8.81 -4.81 -16.01
N ARG A 135 -9.07 -3.86 -15.10
CA ARG A 135 -8.09 -2.79 -14.82
C ARG A 135 -6.86 -3.33 -14.12
N GLU A 136 -7.02 -4.27 -13.23
CA GLU A 136 -5.87 -4.94 -12.61
C GLU A 136 -4.97 -5.58 -13.68
N SER A 137 -5.58 -6.31 -14.61
CA SER A 137 -4.83 -6.93 -15.71
C SER A 137 -4.15 -5.89 -16.59
N TRP A 138 -4.83 -4.78 -16.85
CA TRP A 138 -4.26 -3.70 -17.66
C TRP A 138 -3.01 -3.12 -16.99
N TRP A 139 -3.07 -2.88 -15.68
CA TRP A 139 -1.91 -2.38 -14.93
C TRP A 139 -0.77 -3.39 -14.89
N LYS A 140 -1.09 -4.69 -14.71
CA LYS A 140 -0.07 -5.74 -14.74
C LYS A 140 0.68 -5.75 -16.08
N GLU A 141 -0.05 -5.58 -17.16
CA GLU A 141 0.52 -5.55 -18.49
C GLU A 141 1.37 -4.31 -18.71
N LEU A 142 0.84 -3.15 -18.33
CA LEU A 142 1.55 -1.88 -18.47
C LEU A 142 2.85 -1.87 -17.69
N LEU A 143 2.83 -2.36 -16.46
CA LEU A 143 3.98 -2.33 -15.56
C LEU A 143 4.86 -3.59 -15.67
N LEU A 144 4.46 -4.55 -16.50
CA LEU A 144 5.20 -5.79 -16.73
C LEU A 144 5.40 -6.62 -15.46
N THR A 145 4.44 -6.56 -14.53
CA THR A 145 4.61 -7.21 -13.22
C THR A 145 4.51 -8.73 -13.26
N ARG A 146 4.03 -9.30 -14.38
CA ARG A 146 4.05 -10.76 -14.57
C ARG A 146 5.44 -11.28 -14.96
N ASN A 147 6.32 -10.39 -15.40
CA ASN A 147 7.70 -10.74 -15.70
C ASN A 147 8.49 -10.75 -14.39
N PRO A 148 9.12 -11.87 -14.01
CA PRO A 148 9.84 -11.95 -12.73
C PRO A 148 10.97 -10.92 -12.56
N LYS A 149 11.44 -10.34 -13.65
CA LYS A 149 12.44 -9.27 -13.58
C LYS A 149 11.87 -7.99 -13.00
N PHE A 150 10.56 -7.78 -13.16
CA PHE A 150 9.94 -6.49 -12.83
C PHE A 150 8.82 -6.60 -11.80
N GLY A 151 8.38 -7.81 -11.46
CA GLY A 151 7.25 -7.91 -10.58
C GLY A 151 7.04 -9.26 -9.92
N TYR A 152 6.04 -9.27 -9.05
CA TYR A 152 5.67 -10.42 -8.24
C TYR A 152 4.30 -11.00 -8.61
N ASN A 153 3.73 -10.63 -9.74
CA ASN A 153 2.43 -11.19 -10.15
C ASN A 153 2.63 -12.52 -10.83
N ALA A 154 2.04 -13.57 -10.25
CA ALA A 154 2.15 -14.92 -10.80
C ALA A 154 1.24 -15.13 -12.01
N ASN A 155 0.18 -14.28 -12.15
CA ASN A 155 -0.78 -14.44 -13.23
C ASN A 155 -1.29 -13.12 -13.77
#